data_d1acf7cd859b4f174a50f0be46452fb2
#
_entry.id   d1acf7cd859b4f174a50f0be46452fb2
#
_cell.length_a   1.000
_cell.length_b   1.000
_cell.length_c   1.000
_cell.angle_alpha   90.00
_cell.angle_beta   90.00
_cell.angle_gamma   90.00
#
_symmetry.space_group_name_H-M   'P 1'
#
loop_
_entity.id
_entity.type
_entity.pdbx_description
1 polymer ?
#
loop_
_entity_poly.entity_id
_entity_poly.type
_entity_poly.pdbx_seq_one_letter_code
_entity_poly.pdbx_strand_id
1 'polypeptide(L)'
;MQLSDTHVCMPNCLIKNNIDSNYALERVVELLNAEDYRVDCVLITGDLVQGGSEDEYRHLKQILNRLKRHIPVLFCLGNHDDIDVFSKVFSDCFAQVLSKSTIASVTYPDKEAGLTYSVDFQISKLIVLDSYVKGETWGKISRRGLDWLEKILS
;
A
#
# COMPACT_ATOMS: atom_id res chain seq x y z
N MET A 1 10.38 4.80 -4.09
CA MET A 1 10.30 3.51 -4.83
C MET A 1 8.84 3.14 -5.01
N GLN A 2 8.41 2.79 -6.22
CA GLN A 2 7.09 2.23 -6.48
C GLN A 2 7.20 0.76 -6.82
N LEU A 3 6.32 -0.06 -6.24
CA LEU A 3 6.06 -1.46 -6.57
C LEU A 3 4.60 -1.54 -7.01
N SER A 4 4.27 -2.49 -7.86
CA SER A 4 2.91 -2.75 -8.32
C SER A 4 2.66 -4.24 -8.40
N ASP A 5 1.41 -4.65 -8.20
CA ASP A 5 0.98 -6.02 -8.49
C ASP A 5 1.83 -7.07 -7.76
N THR A 6 2.02 -6.88 -6.44
CA THR A 6 2.86 -7.78 -5.65
C THR A 6 2.25 -9.17 -5.48
N HIS A 7 0.92 -9.29 -5.59
CA HIS A 7 0.18 -10.55 -5.55
C HIS A 7 0.70 -11.55 -4.51
N VAL A 8 0.97 -11.06 -3.29
CA VAL A 8 1.41 -11.95 -2.21
C VAL A 8 0.35 -13.02 -1.99
N CYS A 9 0.75 -14.26 -1.94
CA CYS A 9 -0.13 -15.40 -1.68
C CYS A 9 0.37 -16.20 -0.48
N MET A 10 -0.36 -17.24 -0.11
CA MET A 10 0.05 -18.13 0.99
C MET A 10 1.46 -18.70 0.74
N PRO A 11 2.24 -18.99 1.80
CA PRO A 11 3.55 -19.63 1.64
C PRO A 11 3.47 -20.89 0.76
N ASN A 12 4.45 -21.07 -0.12
CA ASN A 12 4.53 -22.17 -1.11
C ASN A 12 3.46 -22.13 -2.21
N CYS A 13 2.70 -21.05 -2.33
CA CYS A 13 1.81 -20.82 -3.45
C CYS A 13 2.59 -20.24 -4.65
N LEU A 14 2.29 -20.70 -5.86
CA LEU A 14 2.81 -20.12 -7.09
C LEU A 14 1.66 -19.54 -7.90
N ILE A 15 1.79 -18.29 -8.34
CA ILE A 15 0.82 -17.65 -9.22
C ILE A 15 0.99 -18.24 -10.63
N LYS A 16 -0.13 -18.59 -11.27
CA LYS A 16 -0.15 -19.25 -12.58
C LYS A 16 0.80 -20.45 -12.65
N ASN A 17 0.97 -21.17 -11.53
CA ASN A 17 1.77 -22.38 -11.34
C ASN A 17 3.29 -22.24 -11.55
N ASN A 18 3.82 -21.04 -11.74
CA ASN A 18 5.25 -20.85 -12.01
C ASN A 18 5.86 -19.54 -11.46
N ILE A 19 5.07 -18.64 -10.88
CA ILE A 19 5.58 -17.36 -10.38
C ILE A 19 5.55 -17.36 -8.87
N ASP A 20 6.72 -17.27 -8.25
CA ASP A 20 6.87 -17.04 -6.81
C ASP A 20 6.90 -15.53 -6.52
N SER A 21 5.72 -14.96 -6.36
CA SER A 21 5.55 -13.54 -6.05
C SER A 21 6.04 -13.18 -4.64
N ASN A 22 5.94 -14.10 -3.69
CA ASN A 22 6.45 -13.93 -2.33
C ASN A 22 7.98 -13.77 -2.36
N TYR A 23 8.68 -14.68 -3.03
CA TYR A 23 10.13 -14.60 -3.20
C TYR A 23 10.55 -13.31 -3.93
N ALA A 24 9.81 -12.93 -4.98
CA ALA A 24 10.10 -11.67 -5.69
C ALA A 24 10.03 -10.45 -4.77
N LEU A 25 8.98 -10.33 -3.94
CA LEU A 25 8.85 -9.24 -2.98
C LEU A 25 9.92 -9.31 -1.88
N GLU A 26 10.26 -10.50 -1.37
CA GLU A 26 11.34 -10.68 -0.40
C GLU A 26 12.67 -10.19 -0.94
N ARG A 27 13.00 -10.52 -2.20
CA ARG A 27 14.22 -10.03 -2.87
C ARG A 27 14.23 -8.50 -3.00
N VAL A 28 13.09 -7.87 -3.29
CA VAL A 28 12.97 -6.41 -3.33
C VAL A 28 13.22 -5.82 -1.94
N VAL A 29 12.65 -6.41 -0.89
CA VAL A 29 12.88 -5.96 0.50
C VAL A 29 14.36 -6.07 0.88
N GLU A 30 15.03 -7.14 0.50
CA GLU A 30 16.48 -7.30 0.72
C GLU A 30 17.29 -6.23 -0.01
N LEU A 31 16.97 -5.95 -1.28
CA LEU A 31 17.62 -4.89 -2.06
C LEU A 31 17.42 -3.52 -1.42
N LEU A 32 16.19 -3.19 -0.97
CA LEU A 32 15.88 -1.92 -0.31
C LEU A 32 16.59 -1.78 1.05
N ASN A 33 16.92 -2.88 1.68
CA ASN A 33 17.70 -2.90 2.91
C ASN A 33 19.22 -2.81 2.67
N ALA A 34 19.70 -2.94 1.45
CA ALA A 34 21.11 -2.74 1.15
C ALA A 34 21.51 -1.27 1.43
N GLU A 35 22.76 -1.05 1.84
CA GLU A 35 23.24 0.27 2.31
C GLU A 35 23.24 1.33 1.19
N ASP A 36 23.38 0.90 -0.06
CA ASP A 36 23.52 1.78 -1.22
C ASP A 36 22.19 2.40 -1.69
N TYR A 37 21.05 1.90 -1.21
CA TYR A 37 19.73 2.42 -1.60
C TYR A 37 19.22 3.47 -0.60
N ARG A 38 19.05 4.71 -1.08
CA ARG A 38 18.32 5.76 -0.35
C ARG A 38 16.89 5.80 -0.86
N VAL A 39 15.96 5.33 -0.02
CA VAL A 39 14.53 5.29 -0.34
C VAL A 39 13.78 6.06 0.74
N ASP A 40 13.07 7.12 0.34
CA ASP A 40 12.30 7.96 1.27
C ASP A 40 10.96 7.30 1.63
N CYS A 41 10.38 6.54 0.71
CA CYS A 41 9.19 5.71 0.95
C CYS A 41 9.09 4.58 -0.08
N VAL A 42 8.34 3.54 0.25
CA VAL A 42 7.86 2.51 -0.67
C VAL A 42 6.36 2.72 -0.87
N LEU A 43 5.91 2.84 -2.12
CA LEU A 43 4.51 2.89 -2.50
C LEU A 43 4.17 1.60 -3.24
N ILE A 44 3.19 0.84 -2.74
CA ILE A 44 2.69 -0.37 -3.39
C ILE A 44 1.33 -0.07 -4.00
N THR A 45 1.24 -0.14 -5.34
CA THR A 45 0.07 0.30 -6.10
C THR A 45 -0.69 -0.88 -6.68
N GLY A 46 -1.78 -1.25 -6.01
CA GLY A 46 -2.73 -2.27 -6.44
C GLY A 46 -2.27 -3.71 -6.32
N ASP A 47 -3.24 -4.61 -6.23
CA ASP A 47 -3.09 -6.05 -6.20
C ASP A 47 -1.99 -6.50 -5.21
N LEU A 48 -2.16 -6.06 -3.95
CA LEU A 48 -1.22 -6.31 -2.87
C LEU A 48 -1.09 -7.81 -2.60
N VAL A 49 -2.23 -8.49 -2.60
CA VAL A 49 -2.35 -9.93 -2.36
C VAL A 49 -3.13 -10.61 -3.50
N GLN A 50 -3.04 -11.94 -3.58
CA GLN A 50 -3.65 -12.68 -4.69
C GLN A 50 -5.16 -12.87 -4.54
N GLY A 51 -5.66 -13.09 -3.32
CA GLY A 51 -7.05 -13.48 -3.08
C GLY A 51 -7.78 -12.63 -2.04
N GLY A 52 -7.17 -11.58 -1.50
CA GLY A 52 -7.79 -10.68 -0.50
C GLY A 52 -8.01 -11.31 0.87
N SER A 53 -7.40 -12.46 1.18
CA SER A 53 -7.59 -13.14 2.45
C SER A 53 -6.77 -12.54 3.59
N GLU A 54 -7.24 -12.69 4.83
CA GLU A 54 -6.55 -12.19 6.03
C GLU A 54 -5.14 -12.79 6.16
N ASP A 55 -4.97 -14.06 5.85
CA ASP A 55 -3.70 -14.75 5.97
C ASP A 55 -2.68 -14.24 4.94
N GLU A 56 -3.12 -13.93 3.71
CA GLU A 56 -2.26 -13.30 2.69
C GLU A 56 -1.81 -11.91 3.11
N TYR A 57 -2.72 -11.07 3.65
CA TYR A 57 -2.34 -9.75 4.18
C TYR A 57 -1.42 -9.86 5.40
N ARG A 58 -1.61 -10.84 6.27
CA ARG A 58 -0.68 -11.10 7.37
C ARG A 58 0.71 -11.51 6.86
N HIS A 59 0.75 -12.33 5.81
CA HIS A 59 2.00 -12.73 5.17
C HIS A 59 2.69 -11.54 4.50
N LEU A 60 1.96 -10.72 3.75
CA LEU A 60 2.46 -9.45 3.21
C LEU A 60 3.06 -8.57 4.32
N LYS A 61 2.33 -8.39 5.42
CA LYS A 61 2.80 -7.59 6.57
C LYS A 61 4.09 -8.16 7.17
N GLN A 62 4.24 -9.49 7.25
CA GLN A 62 5.46 -10.13 7.72
C GLN A 62 6.65 -9.83 6.80
N ILE A 63 6.48 -9.92 5.47
CA ILE A 63 7.54 -9.59 4.51
C ILE A 63 7.94 -8.12 4.64
N LEU A 64 6.96 -7.20 4.66
CA LEU A 64 7.21 -5.76 4.74
C LEU A 64 7.81 -5.31 6.08
N ASN A 65 7.52 -6.00 7.18
CA ASN A 65 8.14 -5.73 8.49
C ASN A 65 9.66 -5.98 8.52
N ARG A 66 10.21 -6.62 7.50
CA ARG A 66 11.67 -6.80 7.32
C ARG A 66 12.34 -5.56 6.72
N LEU A 67 11.58 -4.59 6.20
CA LEU A 67 12.14 -3.31 5.75
C LEU A 67 12.76 -2.53 6.91
N LYS A 68 13.81 -1.76 6.60
CA LYS A 68 14.40 -0.82 7.57
C LYS A 68 13.30 0.08 8.15
N ARG A 69 13.29 0.20 9.49
CA ARG A 69 12.22 0.90 10.24
C ARG A 69 11.96 2.35 9.82
N HIS A 70 12.93 3.02 9.22
CA HIS A 70 12.78 4.40 8.77
C HIS A 70 12.06 4.55 7.43
N ILE A 71 11.89 3.47 6.67
CA ILE A 71 11.23 3.49 5.36
C ILE A 71 9.71 3.31 5.57
N PRO A 72 8.89 4.34 5.32
CA PRO A 72 7.43 4.19 5.34
C PRO A 72 6.95 3.40 4.13
N VAL A 73 5.90 2.59 4.34
CA VAL A 73 5.21 1.89 3.27
C VAL A 73 3.81 2.48 3.12
N LEU A 74 3.47 2.85 1.90
CA LEU A 74 2.19 3.43 1.50
C LEU A 74 1.48 2.48 0.53
N PHE A 75 0.17 2.47 0.52
CA PHE A 75 -0.63 1.49 -0.20
C PHE A 75 -1.71 2.14 -1.08
N CYS A 76 -1.93 1.56 -2.26
CA CYS A 76 -3.20 1.66 -2.99
C CYS A 76 -3.76 0.24 -3.13
N LEU A 77 -5.07 0.09 -3.15
CA LEU A 77 -5.71 -1.21 -3.39
C LEU A 77 -5.95 -1.43 -4.89
N GLY A 78 -5.92 -2.70 -5.29
CA GLY A 78 -6.30 -3.18 -6.62
C GLY A 78 -7.51 -4.11 -6.58
N ASN A 79 -7.88 -4.69 -7.69
CA ASN A 79 -9.09 -5.50 -7.79
C ASN A 79 -8.97 -6.89 -7.11
N HIS A 80 -7.77 -7.36 -6.83
CA HIS A 80 -7.52 -8.58 -6.04
C HIS A 80 -7.62 -8.34 -4.53
N ASP A 81 -7.62 -7.08 -4.09
CA ASP A 81 -7.64 -6.73 -2.67
C ASP A 81 -9.06 -6.72 -2.09
N ASP A 82 -9.15 -6.77 -0.74
CA ASP A 82 -10.37 -6.54 0.02
C ASP A 82 -10.10 -5.45 1.07
N ILE A 83 -10.79 -4.30 0.94
CA ILE A 83 -10.58 -3.13 1.79
C ILE A 83 -10.91 -3.40 3.25
N ASP A 84 -11.92 -4.23 3.54
CA ASP A 84 -12.33 -4.52 4.91
C ASP A 84 -11.26 -5.36 5.62
N VAL A 85 -10.74 -6.37 4.91
CA VAL A 85 -9.67 -7.24 5.41
C VAL A 85 -8.35 -6.50 5.52
N PHE A 86 -7.99 -5.71 4.48
CA PHE A 86 -6.81 -4.83 4.53
C PHE A 86 -6.86 -3.91 5.74
N SER A 87 -7.97 -3.19 5.95
CA SER A 87 -8.14 -2.24 7.05
C SER A 87 -8.01 -2.92 8.42
N LYS A 88 -8.46 -4.16 8.55
CA LYS A 88 -8.31 -4.95 9.79
C LYS A 88 -6.84 -5.28 10.06
N VAL A 89 -6.10 -5.78 9.07
CA VAL A 89 -4.70 -6.23 9.24
C VAL A 89 -3.74 -5.05 9.33
N PHE A 90 -3.98 -3.99 8.56
CA PHE A 90 -3.15 -2.78 8.51
C PHE A 90 -3.76 -1.59 9.27
N SER A 91 -4.57 -1.85 10.29
CA SER A 91 -5.24 -0.81 11.11
C SER A 91 -4.29 0.24 11.70
N ASP A 92 -3.02 -0.10 11.87
CA ASP A 92 -1.96 0.74 12.42
C ASP A 92 -1.06 1.40 11.36
N CYS A 93 -1.33 1.19 10.05
CA CYS A 93 -0.41 1.62 8.99
C CYS A 93 -0.17 3.13 8.99
N PHE A 94 -1.19 3.96 9.15
CA PHE A 94 -1.03 5.41 9.18
C PHE A 94 -0.32 5.90 10.44
N ALA A 95 -0.53 5.26 11.59
CA ALA A 95 0.23 5.57 12.80
C ALA A 95 1.72 5.23 12.63
N GLN A 96 2.02 4.11 11.98
CA GLN A 96 3.39 3.73 11.64
C GLN A 96 4.02 4.71 10.64
N VAL A 97 3.28 5.15 9.62
CA VAL A 97 3.74 6.17 8.65
C VAL A 97 4.04 7.48 9.37
N LEU A 98 3.12 8.00 10.19
CA LEU A 98 3.31 9.24 10.96
C LEU A 98 4.48 9.19 11.94
N SER A 99 4.91 8.02 12.36
CA SER A 99 6.09 7.87 13.24
C SER A 99 7.42 8.13 12.53
N LYS A 100 7.44 8.30 11.19
CA LYS A 100 8.65 8.47 10.40
C LYS A 100 9.05 9.94 10.32
N SER A 101 10.33 10.21 10.53
CA SER A 101 10.88 11.59 10.52
C SER A 101 10.77 12.31 9.17
N THR A 102 10.59 11.57 8.08
CA THR A 102 10.43 12.12 6.72
C THR A 102 9.00 12.58 6.43
N ILE A 103 8.04 12.20 7.27
CA ILE A 103 6.61 12.49 7.10
C ILE A 103 6.20 13.64 8.01
N ALA A 104 5.64 14.70 7.42
CA ALA A 104 5.13 15.86 8.17
C ALA A 104 3.68 15.63 8.62
N SER A 105 2.83 15.13 7.72
CA SER A 105 1.43 14.85 8.04
C SER A 105 0.83 13.78 7.12
N VAL A 106 -0.27 13.17 7.58
CA VAL A 106 -1.16 12.34 6.75
C VAL A 106 -2.57 12.91 6.89
N THR A 107 -3.20 13.17 5.77
CA THR A 107 -4.57 13.70 5.72
C THR A 107 -5.44 12.77 4.88
N TYR A 108 -6.63 12.50 5.34
CA TYR A 108 -7.60 11.66 4.65
C TYR A 108 -9.00 12.28 4.74
N PRO A 109 -9.85 12.05 3.73
CA PRO A 109 -11.27 12.37 3.83
C PRO A 109 -11.95 11.46 4.86
N ASP A 110 -13.27 11.46 4.87
CA ASP A 110 -14.01 10.51 5.69
C ASP A 110 -13.86 9.05 5.16
N LYS A 111 -14.30 8.11 5.98
CA LYS A 111 -14.19 6.67 5.69
C LYS A 111 -14.91 6.22 4.41
N GLU A 112 -15.84 7.02 3.88
CA GLU A 112 -16.62 6.68 2.69
C GLU A 112 -15.84 6.95 1.38
N ALA A 113 -14.66 7.56 1.47
CA ALA A 113 -13.77 7.77 0.32
C ALA A 113 -12.78 6.61 0.08
N GLY A 114 -12.99 5.47 0.74
CA GLY A 114 -12.09 4.32 0.61
C GLY A 114 -10.69 4.58 1.17
N LEU A 115 -9.66 4.01 0.55
CA LEU A 115 -8.26 4.22 0.92
C LEU A 115 -7.68 5.47 0.22
N THR A 116 -8.43 6.58 0.26
CA THR A 116 -7.99 7.88 -0.26
C THR A 116 -7.28 8.67 0.84
N TYR A 117 -6.07 9.15 0.57
CA TYR A 117 -5.30 9.94 1.55
C TYR A 117 -4.20 10.76 0.88
N SER A 118 -3.61 11.69 1.62
CA SER A 118 -2.35 12.34 1.23
C SER A 118 -1.31 12.25 2.32
N VAL A 119 -0.05 12.24 1.91
CA VAL A 119 1.12 12.26 2.78
C VAL A 119 1.98 13.44 2.40
N ASP A 120 2.22 14.32 3.37
CA ASP A 120 3.13 15.45 3.21
C ASP A 120 4.54 15.04 3.62
N PHE A 121 5.45 15.09 2.68
CA PHE A 121 6.89 15.06 2.91
C PHE A 121 7.42 16.48 3.06
N GLN A 122 8.69 16.64 3.43
CA GLN A 122 9.26 17.97 3.64
C GLN A 122 9.21 18.89 2.39
N ILE A 123 9.33 18.33 1.21
CA ILE A 123 9.41 19.07 -0.06
C ILE A 123 8.39 18.63 -1.11
N SER A 124 7.53 17.67 -0.79
CA SER A 124 6.56 17.11 -1.74
C SER A 124 5.33 16.57 -1.02
N LYS A 125 4.23 16.45 -1.74
CA LYS A 125 3.00 15.82 -1.29
C LYS A 125 2.69 14.65 -2.22
N LEU A 126 2.42 13.48 -1.64
CA LEU A 126 1.88 12.33 -2.33
C LEU A 126 0.38 12.27 -2.08
N ILE A 127 -0.40 12.13 -3.13
CA ILE A 127 -1.85 11.98 -3.06
C ILE A 127 -2.21 10.61 -3.62
N VAL A 128 -2.93 9.83 -2.82
CA VAL A 128 -3.48 8.52 -3.20
C VAL A 128 -4.99 8.67 -3.33
N LEU A 129 -5.50 8.35 -4.52
CA LEU A 129 -6.93 8.30 -4.79
C LEU A 129 -7.35 6.85 -4.96
N ASP A 130 -8.29 6.42 -4.12
CA ASP A 130 -8.83 5.08 -4.21
C ASP A 130 -9.81 4.98 -5.39
N SER A 131 -9.50 4.06 -6.31
CA SER A 131 -10.38 3.70 -7.41
C SER A 131 -10.96 2.30 -7.27
N TYR A 132 -10.71 1.64 -6.16
CA TYR A 132 -11.17 0.27 -5.90
C TYR A 132 -12.71 0.18 -5.91
N VAL A 133 -13.23 -0.84 -6.59
CA VAL A 133 -14.65 -1.22 -6.57
C VAL A 133 -14.73 -2.71 -6.25
N LYS A 134 -15.30 -3.04 -5.08
CA LYS A 134 -15.35 -4.41 -4.57
C LYS A 134 -15.98 -5.38 -5.58
N GLY A 135 -15.21 -6.42 -5.94
CA GLY A 135 -15.65 -7.47 -6.85
C GLY A 135 -15.59 -7.13 -8.34
N GLU A 136 -15.05 -5.95 -8.69
CA GLU A 136 -14.96 -5.50 -10.08
C GLU A 136 -13.50 -5.35 -10.53
N THR A 137 -13.25 -5.51 -11.82
CA THR A 137 -11.92 -5.30 -12.43
C THR A 137 -11.72 -3.89 -12.96
N TRP A 138 -12.77 -3.07 -12.97
CA TRP A 138 -12.73 -1.65 -13.31
C TRP A 138 -12.70 -0.79 -12.05
N GLY A 139 -12.17 0.42 -12.15
CA GLY A 139 -12.06 1.34 -11.03
C GLY A 139 -12.96 2.57 -11.16
N LYS A 140 -13.32 3.19 -10.02
CA LYS A 140 -14.10 4.42 -9.97
C LYS A 140 -13.69 5.28 -8.79
N ILE A 141 -13.26 6.50 -9.05
CA ILE A 141 -13.03 7.48 -7.97
C ILE A 141 -14.39 8.01 -7.50
N SER A 142 -14.63 7.96 -6.19
CA SER A 142 -15.86 8.46 -5.60
C SER A 142 -15.98 9.99 -5.74
N ARG A 143 -17.21 10.51 -5.80
CA ARG A 143 -17.43 11.96 -5.81
C ARG A 143 -16.77 12.64 -4.60
N ARG A 144 -16.85 12.04 -3.43
CA ARG A 144 -16.18 12.52 -2.20
C ARG A 144 -14.67 12.57 -2.32
N GLY A 145 -14.06 11.57 -2.96
CA GLY A 145 -12.63 11.57 -3.24
C GLY A 145 -12.22 12.73 -4.16
N LEU A 146 -13.04 13.02 -5.19
CA LEU A 146 -12.81 14.15 -6.08
C LEU A 146 -12.99 15.50 -5.37
N ASP A 147 -14.05 15.69 -4.59
CA ASP A 147 -14.31 16.91 -3.84
C ASP A 147 -13.21 17.18 -2.80
N TRP A 148 -12.69 16.11 -2.18
CA TRP A 148 -11.56 16.21 -1.27
C TRP A 148 -10.26 16.56 -2.02
N LEU A 149 -10.00 15.95 -3.19
CA LEU A 149 -8.85 16.29 -4.01
C LEU A 149 -8.85 17.77 -4.39
N GLU A 150 -10.00 18.30 -4.83
CA GLU A 150 -10.15 19.72 -5.18
C GLU A 150 -9.78 20.62 -3.99
N LYS A 151 -10.20 20.27 -2.76
CA LYS A 151 -9.87 21.03 -1.54
C LYS A 151 -8.39 21.01 -1.17
N ILE A 152 -7.69 19.91 -1.42
CA ILE A 152 -6.26 19.82 -1.04
C ILE A 152 -5.33 20.37 -2.10
N LEU A 153 -5.84 20.64 -3.32
CA LEU A 153 -5.10 21.28 -4.40
C LEU A 153 -5.33 22.81 -4.48
N SER A 154 -6.37 23.32 -3.80
CA SER A 154 -6.68 24.76 -3.71
C SER A 154 -5.89 25.46 -2.62
#